data_a82e8ebe141892f1448280ae707e7d52
#
_entry.id   a82e8ebe141892f1448280ae707e7d52
#
_cell.length_a   1.000
_cell.length_b   1.000
_cell.length_c   1.000
_cell.angle_alpha   90.00
_cell.angle_beta   90.00
_cell.angle_gamma   90.00
#
_symmetry.space_group_name_H-M   'P 1'
#
loop_
_entity.id
_entity.type
_entity.pdbx_description
1 polymer ?
#
loop_
_entity_poly.entity_id
_entity_poly.type
_entity_poly.pdbx_seq_one_letter_code
_entity_poly.pdbx_strand_id
1 'polypeptide(L)' 'MIYSISGLLRQVAPTYCVVEACGIGYQCSASTHTLSSLPARGQEVTLLTHLWVKE' A
#
# COMPACT_ATOMS: atom_id res chain seq x y z
N MET A 1 -4.06 -9.85 -12.37
CA MET A 1 -4.15 -8.40 -12.07
C MET A 1 -4.74 -8.24 -10.69
N ILE A 2 -4.04 -7.53 -9.82
CA ILE A 2 -4.56 -7.28 -8.48
C ILE A 2 -5.32 -5.96 -8.50
N TYR A 3 -6.58 -6.01 -8.16
CA TYR A 3 -7.45 -4.85 -8.22
C TYR A 3 -7.35 -3.98 -6.95
N SER A 4 -7.24 -4.63 -5.81
CA SER A 4 -7.13 -3.90 -4.54
C SER A 4 -6.35 -4.74 -3.54
N ILE A 5 -5.82 -4.04 -2.53
CA ILE A 5 -5.15 -4.70 -1.41
C ILE A 5 -5.67 -4.09 -0.12
N SER A 6 -5.99 -4.94 0.82
CA SER A 6 -6.44 -4.53 2.15
C SER A 6 -5.51 -5.14 3.19
N GLY A 7 -5.08 -4.34 4.14
CA GLY A 7 -4.19 -4.80 5.18
C GLY A 7 -3.76 -3.68 6.08
N LEU A 8 -2.72 -3.91 6.87
CA LEU A 8 -2.20 -2.94 7.81
C LEU A 8 -1.12 -2.09 7.13
N LEU A 9 -1.24 -0.79 7.30
CA LEU A 9 -0.24 0.13 6.79
C LEU A 9 0.99 0.06 7.68
N ARG A 10 2.11 -0.41 7.12
CA ARG A 10 3.33 -0.63 7.91
C ARG A 10 4.35 0.47 7.72
N GLN A 11 4.39 1.07 6.55
CA GLN A 11 5.39 2.10 6.26
C GLN A 11 4.87 3.02 5.17
N VAL A 12 5.21 4.30 5.28
CA VAL A 12 4.91 5.29 4.25
C VAL A 12 6.21 5.97 3.88
N ALA A 13 6.51 5.99 2.60
CA ALA A 13 7.69 6.66 2.05
C ALA A 13 7.23 7.73 1.06
N PRO A 14 8.13 8.59 0.58
CA PRO A 14 7.72 9.66 -0.34
C PRO A 14 7.10 9.17 -1.66
N THR A 15 7.42 7.97 -2.10
CA THR A 15 6.93 7.47 -3.39
C THR A 15 6.18 6.16 -3.29
N TYR A 16 6.10 5.56 -2.11
CA TYR A 16 5.44 4.27 -1.95
C TYR A 16 4.97 4.08 -0.51
N CYS A 17 4.16 3.07 -0.30
CA CYS A 17 3.83 2.62 1.04
C CYS A 17 3.91 1.09 1.09
N VAL A 18 3.98 0.54 2.29
CA VAL A 18 3.99 -0.90 2.49
C VAL A 18 2.74 -1.29 3.26
N VAL A 19 1.97 -2.19 2.67
CA VAL A 19 0.76 -2.73 3.28
C VAL A 19 1.00 -4.20 3.55
N GLU A 20 0.80 -4.61 4.78
CA GLU A 20 0.95 -6.01 5.18
C GLU A 20 -0.40 -6.70 5.13
N ALA A 21 -0.50 -7.74 4.31
CA ALA A 21 -1.72 -8.53 4.18
C ALA A 21 -1.34 -10.00 4.23
N CYS A 22 -1.98 -10.76 5.11
CA CYS A 22 -1.73 -12.20 5.28
C CYS A 22 -0.25 -12.52 5.54
N GLY A 23 0.41 -11.67 6.32
CA GLY A 23 1.81 -11.88 6.68
C GLY A 23 2.80 -11.49 5.60
N ILE A 24 2.34 -10.91 4.50
CA ILE A 24 3.21 -10.49 3.40
C ILE A 24 3.16 -8.97 3.30
N GLY A 25 4.35 -8.34 3.23
CA GLY A 25 4.44 -6.91 3.03
C GLY A 25 4.47 -6.59 1.54
N TYR A 26 3.49 -5.84 1.08
CA TYR A 26 3.41 -5.40 -0.31
C TYR A 26 3.85 -3.96 -0.43
N GLN A 27 4.81 -3.72 -1.30
CA GLN A 27 5.25 -2.36 -1.59
C GLN A 27 4.37 -1.80 -2.70
N CYS A 28 3.63 -0.77 -2.38
CA CYS A 28 2.67 -0.17 -3.31
C CYS A 28 3.14 1.22 -3.70
N SER A 29 3.46 1.41 -4.98
CA SER A 29 3.79 2.73 -5.48
C SER A 29 2.53 3.57 -5.55
N ALA A 30 2.61 4.82 -5.11
CA ALA A 30 1.45 5.69 -5.09
C ALA A 30 1.89 7.13 -5.28
N SER A 31 0.95 7.96 -5.73
CA SER A 31 1.22 9.38 -5.88
C SER A 31 1.36 10.04 -4.51
N THR A 32 2.03 11.19 -4.48
CA THR A 32 2.17 11.95 -3.25
C THR A 32 0.80 12.28 -2.64
N HIS A 33 -0.17 12.60 -3.49
CA HIS A 33 -1.51 12.91 -3.03
C HIS A 33 -2.14 11.72 -2.29
N THR A 34 -2.04 10.53 -2.87
CA THR A 34 -2.57 9.32 -2.25
C THR A 34 -1.86 9.03 -0.93
N LEU A 35 -0.54 9.16 -0.92
CA LEU A 35 0.24 8.86 0.29
C LEU A 35 -0.08 9.83 1.41
N SER A 36 -0.36 11.09 1.10
CA SER A 36 -0.66 12.08 2.12
C SER A 36 -2.05 11.89 2.74
N SER A 37 -2.94 11.14 2.08
CA SER A 37 -4.27 10.89 2.59
C SER A 37 -4.39 9.57 3.34
N LEU A 38 -3.29 8.85 3.51
CA LEU A 38 -3.31 7.58 4.24
C LEU A 38 -3.42 7.81 5.75
N PRO A 39 -4.02 6.85 6.47
CA PRO A 39 -4.09 6.94 7.92
C PRO A 39 -2.72 6.70 8.56
N ALA A 40 -2.66 6.75 9.88
CA ALA A 40 -1.43 6.49 10.61
C ALA A 40 -0.98 5.04 10.43
N ARG A 41 0.31 4.82 10.56
CA ARG A 41 0.86 3.46 10.51
C ARG A 41 0.19 2.59 11.57
N GLY A 42 -0.03 1.33 11.22
CA GLY A 42 -0.72 0.39 12.08
C GLY A 42 -2.22 0.37 11.89
N GLN A 43 -2.75 1.26 11.07
CA GLN A 43 -4.17 1.28 10.75
C GLN A 43 -4.45 0.44 9.53
N GLU A 44 -5.67 -0.07 9.42
CA GLU A 44 -6.08 -0.86 8.28
C GLU A 44 -6.39 0.06 7.10
N VAL A 45 -5.90 -0.32 5.92
CA VAL A 45 -6.14 0.43 4.69
C VAL A 45 -6.57 -0.51 3.59
N THR A 46 -7.30 0.04 2.62
CA THR A 46 -7.63 -0.65 1.38
C THR A 46 -7.21 0.25 0.24
N LEU A 47 -6.36 -0.25 -0.63
CA LEU A 47 -5.86 0.50 -1.77
C LEU A 47 -6.26 -0.17 -3.06
N LEU A 48 -6.71 0.65 -4.02
CA LEU A 48 -6.92 0.18 -5.38
C LEU A 48 -5.58 0.24 -6.08
N THR A 49 -5.12 -0.90 -6.57
CA THR A 49 -3.79 -0.99 -7.15
C THR A 49 -3.82 -1.60 -8.53
N HIS A 50 -2.91 -1.12 -9.37
CA HIS A 50 -2.48 -1.85 -10.54
C HIS A 50 -1.13 -2.41 -10.20
N LEU A 51 -1.08 -3.69 -9.88
CA LEU A 51 0.19 -4.31 -9.59
C LEU A 51 0.76 -4.90 -10.86
N TRP A 52 1.82 -4.27 -11.32
CA TRP A 52 2.68 -4.88 -12.30
C TRP A 52 3.62 -5.78 -11.52
N VAL A 53 3.41 -7.08 -11.63
CA VAL A 53 4.37 -8.00 -11.04
C VAL A 53 5.54 -8.07 -11.99
N LYS A 54 6.60 -7.40 -11.64
CA LYS A 54 7.88 -7.57 -12.33
C LYS A 54 8.68 -8.58 -11.56
N GLU A 55 9.03 -9.58 -12.26
CA GLU A 55 9.98 -10.57 -11.74
C GLU A 55 11.37 -9.97 -11.68
#